data_26299b6e2d83be5cdb1130f6ffcbe45f
#
_entry.id   26299b6e2d83be5cdb1130f6ffcbe45f
#
_cell.length_a   1.000
_cell.length_b   1.000
_cell.length_c   1.000
_cell.angle_alpha   90.00
_cell.angle_beta   90.00
_cell.angle_gamma   90.00
#
_symmetry.space_group_name_H-M   'P 1'
#
loop_
_entity.id
_entity.type
_entity.pdbx_description
1 polymer ?
#
loop_
_entity_poly.entity_id
_entity_poly.type
_entity_poly.pdbx_seq_one_letter_code
_entity_poly.pdbx_strand_id
1 'polypeptide(L)'
;RVKMFPARWKKVYLNWLENIRDWCISRQLWWGHRIPVWYRGDEQVVSLERPAGDGWTQDEDVLDTWFSSWLWPFATLGWPEKTADLARYYPNSLMVTGSDIIFFWVARMIMAGYHFLGEAPFAHVYFTSIVRDAQGRKRSKSLGNSPDPLVMMDKYGADSVRFCMVQTPTGQDLLFDEKRLETGKFFANKLWNATRLVTMRLGGED
;
A
#
# COMPACT_ATOMS: atom_id res chain seq x y z
N ARG A 1 -11.88 -0.82 17.29
CA ARG A 1 -12.52 -1.46 16.12
C ARG A 1 -12.12 -0.72 14.85
N VAL A 2 -11.43 -1.40 13.92
CA VAL A 2 -11.04 -0.83 12.62
C VAL A 2 -12.26 -0.63 11.72
N LYS A 3 -12.41 0.56 11.13
CA LYS A 3 -13.44 0.85 10.11
C LYS A 3 -12.82 0.77 8.73
N MET A 4 -13.52 0.14 7.77
CA MET A 4 -13.06 -0.03 6.39
C MET A 4 -13.94 0.76 5.43
N PHE A 5 -13.32 1.46 4.47
CA PHE A 5 -14.00 2.25 3.45
C PHE A 5 -13.51 1.84 2.05
N PRO A 6 -14.44 1.44 1.15
CA PRO A 6 -15.88 1.22 1.34
C PRO A 6 -16.19 0.06 2.29
N ALA A 7 -17.33 0.12 2.97
CA ALA A 7 -17.74 -0.84 4.01
C ALA A 7 -17.82 -2.31 3.55
N ARG A 8 -18.00 -2.55 2.24
CA ARG A 8 -18.03 -3.90 1.64
C ARG A 8 -16.79 -4.73 1.94
N TRP A 9 -15.62 -4.09 2.06
CA TRP A 9 -14.35 -4.76 2.32
C TRP A 9 -14.27 -5.38 3.71
N LYS A 10 -15.09 -4.93 4.65
CA LYS A 10 -15.20 -5.56 5.96
C LYS A 10 -15.68 -7.02 5.85
N LYS A 11 -16.68 -7.29 4.99
CA LYS A 11 -17.17 -8.67 4.78
C LYS A 11 -16.08 -9.55 4.16
N VAL A 12 -15.36 -9.03 3.18
CA VAL A 12 -14.24 -9.74 2.53
C VAL A 12 -13.14 -10.07 3.54
N TYR A 13 -12.75 -9.08 4.36
CA TYR A 13 -11.75 -9.25 5.42
C TYR A 13 -12.16 -10.31 6.46
N LEU A 14 -13.40 -10.25 6.96
CA LEU A 14 -13.89 -11.20 7.97
C LEU A 14 -13.97 -12.62 7.41
N ASN A 15 -14.50 -12.80 6.21
CA ASN A 15 -14.56 -14.11 5.58
C ASN A 15 -13.16 -14.74 5.40
N TRP A 16 -12.14 -13.93 5.09
CA TRP A 16 -10.78 -14.41 4.99
C TRP A 16 -10.21 -14.83 6.35
N LEU A 17 -10.46 -14.05 7.41
CA LEU A 17 -10.01 -14.40 8.77
C LEU A 17 -10.66 -15.68 9.31
N GLU A 18 -11.96 -15.88 9.03
CA GLU A 18 -12.70 -17.08 9.44
C GLU A 18 -12.19 -18.34 8.73
N ASN A 19 -11.57 -18.19 7.56
CA ASN A 19 -11.03 -19.27 6.74
C ASN A 19 -9.51 -19.20 6.59
N ILE A 20 -8.81 -18.55 7.51
CA ILE A 20 -7.36 -18.38 7.44
C ILE A 20 -6.66 -19.75 7.48
N ARG A 21 -5.61 -19.87 6.66
CA ARG A 21 -4.77 -21.08 6.58
C ARG A 21 -3.34 -20.74 6.97
N ASP A 22 -2.57 -21.78 7.24
CA ASP A 22 -1.14 -21.67 7.50
C ASP A 22 -0.43 -20.94 6.37
N TRP A 23 0.55 -20.15 6.73
CA TRP A 23 1.33 -19.34 5.82
C TRP A 23 2.81 -19.70 5.95
N CYS A 24 3.36 -20.32 4.92
CA CYS A 24 4.79 -20.50 4.81
C CYS A 24 5.46 -19.13 4.62
N ILE A 25 6.33 -18.78 5.56
CA ILE A 25 6.99 -17.46 5.58
C ILE A 25 8.40 -17.49 5.00
N SER A 26 8.95 -18.65 4.63
CA SER A 26 10.25 -18.78 3.98
C SER A 26 10.17 -18.55 2.47
N ARG A 27 11.21 -17.92 1.91
CA ARG A 27 11.35 -17.70 0.47
C ARG A 27 12.78 -17.98 0.04
N GLN A 28 12.93 -18.62 -1.10
CA GLN A 28 14.21 -18.92 -1.75
C GLN A 28 14.56 -17.76 -2.70
N LEU A 29 14.97 -16.63 -2.11
CA LEU A 29 15.31 -15.40 -2.81
C LEU A 29 16.71 -14.95 -2.43
N TRP A 30 17.42 -14.33 -3.36
CA TRP A 30 18.74 -13.75 -3.10
C TRP A 30 18.66 -12.55 -2.16
N TRP A 31 17.60 -11.74 -2.25
CA TRP A 31 17.44 -10.52 -1.46
C TRP A 31 16.28 -10.63 -0.47
N GLY A 32 16.54 -10.31 0.78
CA GLY A 32 15.55 -10.33 1.84
C GLY A 32 16.17 -10.41 3.24
N HIS A 33 15.32 -10.51 4.26
CA HIS A 33 15.74 -10.73 5.64
C HIS A 33 15.98 -12.21 5.86
N ARG A 34 17.23 -12.61 6.05
CA ARG A 34 17.58 -13.99 6.29
C ARG A 34 16.90 -14.51 7.55
N ILE A 35 16.35 -15.72 7.50
CA ILE A 35 15.66 -16.34 8.63
C ILE A 35 16.64 -16.52 9.80
N PRO A 36 16.35 -15.97 11.01
CA PRO A 36 17.25 -16.00 12.15
C PRO A 36 17.19 -17.34 12.90
N VAL A 37 17.28 -18.44 12.18
CA VAL A 37 17.31 -19.80 12.72
C VAL A 37 18.62 -20.46 12.40
N TRP A 38 19.21 -21.11 13.38
CA TRP A 38 20.47 -21.81 13.29
C TRP A 38 20.26 -23.27 13.60
N TYR A 39 20.91 -24.14 12.86
CA TYR A 39 20.84 -25.60 12.95
C TYR A 39 22.19 -26.19 13.27
N ARG A 40 22.20 -27.23 14.13
CA ARG A 40 23.36 -28.06 14.44
C ARG A 40 22.89 -29.50 14.69
N GLY A 41 22.98 -30.38 13.68
CA GLY A 41 22.34 -31.70 13.73
C GLY A 41 20.84 -31.54 13.95
N ASP A 42 20.28 -32.11 15.00
CA ASP A 42 18.87 -32.01 15.37
C ASP A 42 18.51 -30.79 16.22
N GLU A 43 19.52 -30.00 16.61
CA GLU A 43 19.31 -28.78 17.40
C GLU A 43 18.93 -27.62 16.52
N GLN A 44 17.99 -26.78 16.97
CA GLN A 44 17.62 -25.53 16.31
C GLN A 44 17.50 -24.40 17.34
N VAL A 45 18.01 -23.23 16.99
CA VAL A 45 17.99 -22.03 17.84
C VAL A 45 17.58 -20.82 17.01
N VAL A 46 16.65 -20.02 17.56
CA VAL A 46 16.29 -18.71 16.98
C VAL A 46 17.20 -17.66 17.62
N SER A 47 18.06 -17.04 16.80
CA SER A 47 18.99 -16.02 17.28
C SER A 47 19.38 -15.06 16.14
N LEU A 48 19.51 -13.78 16.46
CA LEU A 48 20.04 -12.78 15.50
C LEU A 48 21.53 -13.00 15.22
N GLU A 49 22.27 -13.49 16.23
CA GLU A 49 23.68 -13.78 16.13
C GLU A 49 23.93 -15.29 16.11
N ARG A 50 25.05 -15.69 15.53
CA ARG A 50 25.47 -17.09 15.52
C ARG A 50 25.62 -17.60 16.97
N PRO A 51 24.97 -18.71 17.35
CA PRO A 51 25.15 -19.31 18.66
C PRO A 51 26.61 -19.70 18.88
N ALA A 52 27.03 -19.76 20.16
CA ALA A 52 28.40 -20.16 20.53
C ALA A 52 28.67 -21.62 20.19
N GLY A 53 29.92 -21.89 19.83
CA GLY A 53 30.42 -23.24 19.46
C GLY A 53 30.38 -23.47 17.94
N ASP A 54 31.04 -24.57 17.54
CA ASP A 54 31.15 -24.92 16.11
C ASP A 54 29.96 -25.71 15.58
N GLY A 55 29.85 -25.81 14.26
CA GLY A 55 28.85 -26.64 13.58
C GLY A 55 27.48 -25.99 13.36
N TRP A 56 27.27 -24.74 13.79
CA TRP A 56 26.03 -24.02 13.51
C TRP A 56 25.98 -23.49 12.08
N THR A 57 24.89 -23.78 11.38
CA THR A 57 24.57 -23.26 10.05
C THR A 57 23.25 -22.49 10.11
N GLN A 58 23.26 -21.27 9.60
CA GLN A 58 22.03 -20.47 9.52
C GLN A 58 21.15 -20.93 8.37
N ASP A 59 19.84 -20.85 8.56
CA ASP A 59 18.86 -21.06 7.48
C ASP A 59 19.22 -20.24 6.23
N GLU A 60 19.15 -20.86 5.05
CA GLU A 60 19.52 -20.20 3.79
C GLU A 60 18.39 -19.34 3.21
N ASP A 61 17.15 -19.60 3.63
CA ASP A 61 15.98 -18.90 3.17
C ASP A 61 15.86 -17.49 3.78
N VAL A 62 15.07 -16.65 3.15
CA VAL A 62 14.70 -15.33 3.64
C VAL A 62 13.23 -15.27 4.02
N LEU A 63 12.87 -14.33 4.87
CA LEU A 63 11.49 -14.08 5.26
C LEU A 63 10.68 -13.49 4.09
N ASP A 64 9.42 -13.91 3.96
CA ASP A 64 8.46 -13.28 3.07
C ASP A 64 8.35 -11.78 3.34
N THR A 65 8.29 -10.97 2.29
CA THR A 65 8.18 -9.51 2.38
C THR A 65 7.03 -9.06 3.29
N TRP A 66 5.89 -9.75 3.24
CA TRP A 66 4.73 -9.41 4.05
C TRP A 66 4.91 -9.74 5.53
N PHE A 67 5.82 -10.63 5.87
CA PHE A 67 6.15 -10.96 7.26
C PHE A 67 6.95 -9.87 7.95
N SER A 68 7.79 -9.13 7.24
CA SER A 68 8.46 -7.94 7.80
C SER A 68 7.60 -6.68 7.68
N SER A 69 6.91 -6.50 6.55
CA SER A 69 6.10 -5.30 6.31
C SER A 69 4.84 -5.17 7.18
N TRP A 70 4.39 -6.25 7.83
CA TRP A 70 3.29 -6.19 8.80
C TRP A 70 3.61 -5.38 10.06
N LEU A 71 4.90 -5.17 10.33
CA LEU A 71 5.39 -4.37 11.45
C LEU A 71 5.37 -2.85 11.16
N TRP A 72 5.13 -2.46 9.92
CA TRP A 72 5.23 -1.07 9.46
C TRP A 72 4.57 -0.03 10.38
N PRO A 73 3.32 -0.22 10.87
CA PRO A 73 2.64 0.81 11.65
C PRO A 73 3.33 1.21 12.97
N PHE A 74 4.21 0.38 13.49
CA PHE A 74 4.88 0.61 14.76
C PHE A 74 6.41 0.48 14.69
N ALA A 75 6.97 -0.37 13.84
CA ALA A 75 8.43 -0.48 13.70
C ALA A 75 9.06 0.81 13.18
N THR A 76 8.40 1.52 12.25
CA THR A 76 8.84 2.83 11.74
C THR A 76 8.80 3.94 12.78
N LEU A 77 8.08 3.73 13.88
CA LEU A 77 7.99 4.64 15.02
C LEU A 77 8.96 4.26 16.16
N GLY A 78 9.84 3.28 15.91
CA GLY A 78 10.93 2.88 16.80
C GLY A 78 10.64 1.66 17.67
N TRP A 79 9.49 0.98 17.52
CA TRP A 79 9.28 -0.30 18.21
C TRP A 79 10.43 -1.30 17.88
N PRO A 80 10.94 -2.08 18.86
CA PRO A 80 10.37 -2.37 20.18
C PRO A 80 10.65 -1.34 21.29
N GLU A 81 11.38 -0.28 20.99
CA GLU A 81 11.65 0.77 21.95
C GLU A 81 10.39 1.61 22.26
N LYS A 82 10.29 2.09 23.51
CA LYS A 82 9.21 3.00 23.93
C LYS A 82 9.54 4.44 23.56
N THR A 83 9.47 4.77 22.28
CA THR A 83 9.80 6.11 21.78
C THR A 83 8.65 7.11 21.98
N ALA A 84 8.98 8.41 21.94
CA ALA A 84 7.98 9.47 21.94
C ALA A 84 7.09 9.41 20.68
N ASP A 85 7.66 9.04 19.53
CA ASP A 85 6.91 8.89 18.27
C ASP A 85 5.93 7.74 18.34
N LEU A 86 6.32 6.59 18.89
CA LEU A 86 5.41 5.47 19.09
C LEU A 86 4.24 5.87 20.01
N ALA A 87 4.52 6.54 21.12
CA ALA A 87 3.49 7.00 22.06
C ALA A 87 2.55 8.07 21.43
N ARG A 88 3.05 8.86 20.48
CA ARG A 88 2.28 9.93 19.84
C ARG A 88 1.47 9.49 18.64
N TYR A 89 2.02 8.61 17.80
CA TYR A 89 1.49 8.32 16.47
C TYR A 89 0.90 6.91 16.31
N TYR A 90 1.05 6.06 17.32
CA TYR A 90 0.39 4.76 17.36
C TYR A 90 -0.77 4.78 18.37
N PRO A 91 -1.98 4.29 18.02
CA PRO A 91 -2.42 3.82 16.71
C PRO A 91 -2.52 4.94 15.66
N ASN A 92 -2.23 4.60 14.40
CA ASN A 92 -2.38 5.54 13.29
C ASN A 92 -3.86 5.88 13.05
N SER A 93 -4.13 7.08 12.54
CA SER A 93 -5.51 7.52 12.27
C SER A 93 -6.10 6.81 11.04
N LEU A 94 -5.30 6.69 9.97
CA LEU A 94 -5.76 6.22 8.67
C LEU A 94 -4.69 5.42 7.94
N MET A 95 -5.07 4.24 7.45
CA MET A 95 -4.30 3.45 6.50
C MET A 95 -4.92 3.55 5.11
N VAL A 96 -4.14 3.92 4.10
CA VAL A 96 -4.58 4.03 2.70
C VAL A 96 -3.82 3.02 1.86
N THR A 97 -4.54 2.17 1.12
CA THR A 97 -3.93 1.14 0.27
C THR A 97 -4.89 0.64 -0.81
N GLY A 98 -4.36 -0.12 -1.77
CA GLY A 98 -5.18 -0.86 -2.73
C GLY A 98 -5.89 -2.05 -2.07
N SER A 99 -7.06 -2.38 -2.58
CA SER A 99 -7.83 -3.52 -2.06
C SER A 99 -7.20 -4.89 -2.40
N ASP A 100 -6.31 -4.93 -3.37
CA ASP A 100 -5.62 -6.16 -3.81
C ASP A 100 -4.62 -6.70 -2.78
N ILE A 101 -4.22 -5.89 -1.79
CA ILE A 101 -3.32 -6.30 -0.71
C ILE A 101 -3.97 -6.30 0.68
N ILE A 102 -5.31 -6.39 0.73
CA ILE A 102 -6.04 -6.46 2.00
C ILE A 102 -5.57 -7.64 2.86
N PHE A 103 -5.36 -8.82 2.27
CA PHE A 103 -4.92 -10.03 2.99
C PHE A 103 -3.41 -10.07 3.20
N PHE A 104 -2.66 -9.55 2.25
CA PHE A 104 -1.21 -9.58 2.32
C PHE A 104 -0.65 -8.58 3.33
N TRP A 105 -1.29 -7.42 3.47
CA TRP A 105 -0.75 -6.33 4.29
C TRP A 105 -1.70 -5.86 5.39
N VAL A 106 -2.93 -5.43 5.04
CA VAL A 106 -3.85 -4.84 6.03
C VAL A 106 -4.22 -5.81 7.15
N ALA A 107 -4.63 -7.03 6.78
CA ALA A 107 -5.00 -8.06 7.75
C ALA A 107 -3.81 -8.42 8.64
N ARG A 108 -2.63 -8.56 8.06
CA ARG A 108 -1.41 -8.93 8.79
C ARG A 108 -0.94 -7.82 9.72
N MET A 109 -1.01 -6.54 9.32
CA MET A 109 -0.74 -5.42 10.22
C MET A 109 -1.70 -5.42 11.43
N ILE A 110 -2.99 -5.70 11.21
CA ILE A 110 -3.96 -5.79 12.31
C ILE A 110 -3.61 -6.94 13.26
N MET A 111 -3.25 -8.11 12.72
CA MET A 111 -2.79 -9.26 13.53
C MET A 111 -1.54 -8.91 14.34
N ALA A 112 -0.53 -8.32 13.71
CA ALA A 112 0.71 -7.90 14.37
C ALA A 112 0.46 -6.85 15.46
N GLY A 113 -0.38 -5.84 15.20
CA GLY A 113 -0.74 -4.82 16.18
C GLY A 113 -1.36 -5.40 17.44
N TYR A 114 -2.33 -6.32 17.28
CA TYR A 114 -2.92 -7.00 18.44
C TYR A 114 -1.95 -7.94 19.12
N HIS A 115 -1.10 -8.63 18.37
CA HIS A 115 -0.13 -9.58 18.95
C HIS A 115 0.96 -8.90 19.77
N PHE A 116 1.57 -7.84 19.23
CA PHE A 116 2.73 -7.19 19.84
C PHE A 116 2.38 -6.03 20.77
N LEU A 117 1.29 -5.29 20.49
CA LEU A 117 0.93 -4.06 21.20
C LEU A 117 -0.44 -4.10 21.87
N GLY A 118 -1.22 -5.18 21.66
CA GLY A 118 -2.52 -5.38 22.30
C GLY A 118 -3.67 -4.56 21.72
N GLU A 119 -3.42 -3.77 20.66
CA GLU A 119 -4.43 -2.91 20.05
C GLU A 119 -4.32 -2.82 18.53
N ALA A 120 -5.38 -2.32 17.89
CA ALA A 120 -5.39 -2.16 16.44
C ALA A 120 -4.38 -1.10 15.98
N PRO A 121 -3.64 -1.33 14.87
CA PRO A 121 -2.59 -0.41 14.41
C PRO A 121 -3.12 0.89 13.79
N PHE A 122 -4.39 0.95 13.43
CA PHE A 122 -5.04 2.12 12.83
C PHE A 122 -6.56 2.10 13.06
N ALA A 123 -7.16 3.29 13.11
CA ALA A 123 -8.61 3.43 13.31
C ALA A 123 -9.41 3.16 12.03
N HIS A 124 -8.88 3.56 10.88
CA HIS A 124 -9.56 3.51 9.60
C HIS A 124 -8.67 2.91 8.50
N VAL A 125 -9.29 2.17 7.57
CA VAL A 125 -8.66 1.72 6.32
C VAL A 125 -9.46 2.24 5.14
N TYR A 126 -8.79 2.95 4.25
CA TYR A 126 -9.36 3.47 3.02
C TYR A 126 -8.75 2.74 1.82
N PHE A 127 -9.60 2.03 1.07
CA PHE A 127 -9.17 1.30 -0.11
C PHE A 127 -9.33 2.16 -1.36
N THR A 128 -8.21 2.42 -2.02
CA THR A 128 -8.16 3.14 -3.28
C THR A 128 -8.61 2.27 -4.44
N SER A 129 -8.88 2.93 -5.55
CA SER A 129 -9.15 2.28 -6.84
C SER A 129 -7.89 1.64 -7.41
N ILE A 130 -8.07 0.56 -8.15
CA ILE A 130 -7.01 -0.08 -8.94
C ILE A 130 -7.17 0.34 -10.39
N VAL A 131 -6.08 0.75 -11.02
CA VAL A 131 -6.07 1.14 -12.43
C VAL A 131 -6.01 -0.12 -13.30
N ARG A 132 -7.01 -0.26 -14.18
CA ARG A 132 -7.13 -1.33 -15.17
C ARG A 132 -7.05 -0.78 -16.59
N ASP A 133 -6.72 -1.63 -17.56
CA ASP A 133 -6.83 -1.25 -18.96
C ASP A 133 -8.31 -1.19 -19.44
N ALA A 134 -8.52 -0.80 -20.68
CA ALA A 134 -9.86 -0.70 -21.26
C ALA A 134 -10.61 -2.04 -21.31
N GLN A 135 -9.91 -3.17 -21.26
CA GLN A 135 -10.45 -4.53 -21.19
C GLN A 135 -10.67 -5.02 -19.76
N GLY A 136 -10.43 -4.19 -18.75
CA GLY A 136 -10.60 -4.53 -17.35
C GLY A 136 -9.46 -5.37 -16.74
N ARG A 137 -8.36 -5.58 -17.47
CA ARG A 137 -7.20 -6.33 -16.96
C ARG A 137 -6.35 -5.43 -16.04
N LYS A 138 -5.82 -5.99 -14.96
CA LYS A 138 -4.88 -5.28 -14.10
C LYS A 138 -3.64 -4.87 -14.91
N ARG A 139 -3.19 -3.64 -14.76
CA ARG A 139 -1.97 -3.15 -15.41
C ARG A 139 -0.74 -3.86 -14.87
N SER A 140 0.13 -4.27 -15.77
CA SER A 140 1.37 -4.97 -15.46
C SER A 140 2.45 -4.62 -16.49
N LYS A 141 3.69 -4.48 -16.03
CA LYS A 141 4.85 -4.27 -16.91
C LYS A 141 5.05 -5.47 -17.84
N SER A 142 4.82 -6.67 -17.36
CA SER A 142 4.95 -7.91 -18.15
C SER A 142 3.92 -8.05 -19.28
N LEU A 143 2.74 -7.45 -19.12
CA LEU A 143 1.69 -7.42 -20.16
C LEU A 143 1.85 -6.23 -21.12
N GLY A 144 2.78 -5.32 -20.88
CA GLY A 144 2.98 -4.13 -21.71
C GLY A 144 1.77 -3.16 -21.74
N ASN A 145 0.78 -3.35 -20.85
CA ASN A 145 -0.44 -2.55 -20.79
C ASN A 145 -0.38 -1.41 -19.75
N SER A 146 0.83 -1.07 -19.28
CA SER A 146 1.08 0.00 -18.34
C SER A 146 1.83 1.15 -19.03
N PRO A 147 1.12 2.12 -19.66
CA PRO A 147 1.77 3.24 -20.30
C PRO A 147 2.52 4.10 -19.28
N ASP A 148 3.61 4.69 -19.73
CA ASP A 148 4.41 5.59 -18.90
C ASP A 148 3.61 6.86 -18.57
N PRO A 149 3.38 7.18 -17.29
CA PRO A 149 2.67 8.40 -16.91
C PRO A 149 3.37 9.67 -17.36
N LEU A 150 4.69 9.69 -17.51
CA LEU A 150 5.42 10.86 -18.01
C LEU A 150 5.07 11.17 -19.46
N VAL A 151 5.01 10.15 -20.32
CA VAL A 151 4.56 10.30 -21.71
C VAL A 151 3.14 10.85 -21.79
N MET A 152 2.26 10.44 -20.88
CA MET A 152 0.90 10.96 -20.80
C MET A 152 0.86 12.41 -20.32
N MET A 153 1.70 12.76 -19.36
CA MET A 153 1.82 14.14 -18.86
C MET A 153 2.34 15.07 -19.95
N ASP A 154 3.30 14.62 -20.75
CA ASP A 154 3.82 15.40 -21.88
C ASP A 154 2.74 15.64 -22.97
N LYS A 155 1.92 14.62 -23.24
CA LYS A 155 0.87 14.69 -24.27
C LYS A 155 -0.37 15.49 -23.83
N TYR A 156 -0.83 15.31 -22.59
CA TYR A 156 -2.10 15.83 -22.11
C TYR A 156 -1.99 16.91 -21.02
N GLY A 157 -0.81 17.06 -20.43
CA GLY A 157 -0.55 17.89 -19.27
C GLY A 157 -0.72 17.13 -17.94
N ALA A 158 0.09 17.46 -16.96
CA ALA A 158 0.07 16.83 -15.64
C ALA A 158 -1.28 16.96 -14.92
N ASP A 159 -1.93 18.12 -15.03
CA ASP A 159 -3.23 18.37 -14.43
C ASP A 159 -4.33 17.47 -15.00
N SER A 160 -4.28 17.17 -16.30
CA SER A 160 -5.22 16.25 -16.94
C SER A 160 -5.09 14.83 -16.41
N VAL A 161 -3.85 14.35 -16.22
CA VAL A 161 -3.58 13.02 -15.65
C VAL A 161 -4.06 12.96 -14.19
N ARG A 162 -3.71 13.94 -13.38
CA ARG A 162 -4.14 14.05 -11.97
C ARG A 162 -5.67 14.12 -11.85
N PHE A 163 -6.32 14.96 -12.64
CA PHE A 163 -7.76 15.09 -12.63
C PHE A 163 -8.49 13.79 -12.99
N CYS A 164 -7.98 13.07 -13.99
CA CYS A 164 -8.51 11.75 -14.35
C CYS A 164 -8.48 10.76 -13.18
N MET A 165 -7.41 10.76 -12.38
CA MET A 165 -7.29 9.88 -11.21
C MET A 165 -8.28 10.27 -10.10
N VAL A 166 -8.41 11.58 -9.82
CA VAL A 166 -9.28 12.10 -8.75
C VAL A 166 -10.77 11.95 -9.08
N GLN A 167 -11.14 11.95 -10.34
CA GLN A 167 -12.54 11.74 -10.77
C GLN A 167 -13.08 10.33 -10.50
N THR A 168 -12.22 9.38 -10.21
CA THR A 168 -12.67 7.98 -10.00
C THR A 168 -13.31 7.83 -8.64
N PRO A 169 -14.57 7.34 -8.56
CA PRO A 169 -15.24 7.10 -7.30
C PRO A 169 -14.48 6.10 -6.43
N THR A 170 -14.49 6.34 -5.13
CA THR A 170 -13.85 5.49 -4.13
C THR A 170 -14.32 4.04 -4.23
N GLY A 171 -13.36 3.11 -4.25
CA GLY A 171 -13.62 1.67 -4.18
C GLY A 171 -14.13 1.04 -5.48
N GLN A 172 -14.13 1.78 -6.59
CA GLN A 172 -14.33 1.22 -7.92
C GLN A 172 -13.00 1.20 -8.67
N ASP A 173 -12.78 0.20 -9.50
CA ASP A 173 -11.59 0.16 -10.34
C ASP A 173 -11.68 1.23 -11.44
N LEU A 174 -10.56 1.87 -11.71
CA LEU A 174 -10.43 2.84 -12.78
C LEU A 174 -10.15 2.10 -14.09
N LEU A 175 -11.16 2.00 -14.97
CA LEU A 175 -10.93 1.62 -16.35
C LEU A 175 -10.31 2.81 -17.07
N PHE A 176 -9.01 2.72 -17.29
CA PHE A 176 -8.24 3.81 -17.88
C PHE A 176 -8.32 3.76 -19.41
N ASP A 177 -8.80 4.86 -19.97
CA ASP A 177 -8.79 5.16 -21.41
C ASP A 177 -8.16 6.56 -21.59
N GLU A 178 -7.32 6.74 -22.61
CA GLU A 178 -6.72 8.04 -22.93
C GLU A 178 -7.75 9.14 -23.16
N LYS A 179 -8.95 8.81 -23.66
CA LYS A 179 -10.06 9.77 -23.83
C LYS A 179 -10.46 10.46 -22.51
N ARG A 180 -10.25 9.80 -21.38
CA ARG A 180 -10.52 10.42 -20.08
C ARG A 180 -9.53 11.54 -19.75
N LEU A 181 -8.31 11.47 -20.27
CA LEU A 181 -7.32 12.54 -20.12
C LEU A 181 -7.73 13.79 -20.88
N GLU A 182 -8.38 13.65 -22.06
CA GLU A 182 -8.93 14.79 -22.80
C GLU A 182 -9.98 15.54 -21.98
N THR A 183 -10.84 14.82 -21.24
CA THR A 183 -11.82 15.43 -20.34
C THR A 183 -11.14 16.32 -19.29
N GLY A 184 -10.03 15.84 -18.69
CA GLY A 184 -9.24 16.62 -17.75
C GLY A 184 -8.63 17.87 -18.40
N LYS A 185 -8.09 17.73 -19.62
CA LYS A 185 -7.53 18.84 -20.38
C LYS A 185 -8.57 19.90 -20.69
N PHE A 186 -9.77 19.51 -21.15
CA PHE A 186 -10.86 20.43 -21.41
C PHE A 186 -11.35 21.14 -20.15
N PHE A 187 -11.42 20.42 -19.03
CA PHE A 187 -11.78 21.02 -17.74
C PHE A 187 -10.76 22.06 -17.29
N ALA A 188 -9.47 21.74 -17.34
CA ALA A 188 -8.41 22.68 -16.99
C ALA A 188 -8.43 23.94 -17.89
N ASN A 189 -8.60 23.76 -19.19
CA ASN A 189 -8.75 24.87 -20.15
C ASN A 189 -9.98 25.73 -19.85
N LYS A 190 -11.11 25.10 -19.53
CA LYS A 190 -12.33 25.82 -19.14
C LYS A 190 -12.10 26.70 -17.91
N LEU A 191 -11.49 26.13 -16.88
CA LEU A 191 -11.16 26.84 -15.64
C LEU A 191 -10.22 28.01 -15.89
N TRP A 192 -9.14 27.78 -16.67
CA TRP A 192 -8.20 28.81 -17.06
C TRP A 192 -8.87 29.98 -17.82
N ASN A 193 -9.66 29.66 -18.83
CA ASN A 193 -10.32 30.69 -19.64
C ASN A 193 -11.40 31.47 -18.85
N ALA A 194 -12.12 30.79 -17.94
CA ALA A 194 -13.08 31.47 -17.08
C ALA A 194 -12.36 32.43 -16.12
N THR A 195 -11.27 31.98 -15.47
CA THR A 195 -10.46 32.84 -14.61
C THR A 195 -9.86 34.02 -15.37
N ARG A 196 -9.29 33.76 -16.56
CA ARG A 196 -8.75 34.82 -17.42
C ARG A 196 -9.79 35.86 -17.77
N LEU A 197 -11.02 35.43 -18.12
CA LEU A 197 -12.11 36.37 -18.41
C LEU A 197 -12.45 37.25 -17.21
N VAL A 198 -12.55 36.65 -16.02
CA VAL A 198 -12.81 37.35 -14.76
C VAL A 198 -11.69 38.40 -14.49
N THR A 199 -10.42 37.94 -14.55
CA THR A 199 -9.27 38.83 -14.33
C THR A 199 -9.23 40.00 -15.32
N MET A 200 -9.50 39.73 -16.58
CA MET A 200 -9.56 40.80 -17.61
C MET A 200 -10.69 41.82 -17.36
N ARG A 201 -11.77 41.40 -16.70
CA ARG A 201 -12.90 42.29 -16.39
C ARG A 201 -12.72 43.05 -15.07
N LEU A 202 -12.00 42.47 -14.12
CA LEU A 202 -11.73 43.08 -12.81
C LEU A 202 -10.41 43.89 -12.80
N GLY A 203 -9.45 43.55 -13.66
CA GLY A 203 -8.14 44.21 -13.73
C GLY A 203 -8.12 45.53 -14.51
N GLY A 204 -9.24 46.20 -14.63
CA GLY A 204 -9.38 47.53 -15.20
C GLY A 204 -9.73 48.62 -14.18
N GLU A 205 -9.68 48.30 -12.89
CA GLU A 205 -9.83 49.27 -11.79
C GLU A 205 -8.50 49.28 -11.01
N ASP A 206 -7.54 50.09 -11.46
CA ASP A 206 -6.50 50.69 -10.65
C ASP A 206 -6.98 52.09 -10.20
#